data_7369e92d0401902dc16f8bca7db567ff
#
_entry.id   7369e92d0401902dc16f8bca7db567ff
#
_cell.length_a   1.000
_cell.length_b   1.000
_cell.length_c   1.000
_cell.angle_alpha   90.00
_cell.angle_beta   90.00
_cell.angle_gamma   90.00
#
_symmetry.space_group_name_H-M   'P 1'
#
loop_
_entity.id
_entity.type
_entity.pdbx_description
1 polymer ?
#
loop_
_entity_poly.entity_id
_entity_poly.type
_entity_poly.pdbx_seq_one_letter_code
_entity_poly.pdbx_strand_id
1 'polypeptide(L)'
;MKNKNVWQAVKFTLFSASAGLIQLISFALLHDVFKIPDYNACYLRSLILSVLWNFTFNRRYTFRSDGNVKRAMLLVALYYVVFITLSRWWSAELVAVGVHDWLIEILNMLVNFVTEFLFQKFVVYRGTIDTNELAKKEQA
;
A
#
# COMPACT_ATOMS: atom_id res chain seq x y z
N MET A 1 18.08 17.32 -2.73
CA MET A 1 18.20 15.87 -2.79
C MET A 1 17.59 15.16 -1.59
N LYS A 2 17.97 15.50 -0.38
CA LYS A 2 17.32 14.97 0.82
C LYS A 2 15.82 15.26 0.84
N ASN A 3 15.43 16.46 0.37
CA ASN A 3 14.03 16.87 0.31
C ASN A 3 13.20 16.01 -0.64
N LYS A 4 13.80 15.52 -1.72
CA LYS A 4 13.09 14.67 -2.69
C LYS A 4 12.70 13.31 -2.07
N ASN A 5 13.61 12.69 -1.33
CA ASN A 5 13.34 11.41 -0.67
C ASN A 5 12.28 11.56 0.43
N VAL A 6 12.38 12.63 1.21
CA VAL A 6 11.40 12.95 2.24
C VAL A 6 10.02 13.19 1.60
N TRP A 7 10.00 13.94 0.49
CA TRP A 7 8.76 14.25 -0.21
C TRP A 7 8.10 12.99 -0.80
N GLN A 8 8.91 12.06 -1.34
CA GLN A 8 8.41 10.77 -1.79
C GLN A 8 7.76 9.98 -0.64
N ALA A 9 8.42 9.95 0.51
CA ALA A 9 7.88 9.26 1.69
C ALA A 9 6.57 9.89 2.17
N VAL A 10 6.49 11.22 2.15
CA VAL A 10 5.27 11.95 2.54
C VAL A 10 4.12 11.60 1.57
N LYS A 11 4.38 11.66 0.26
CA LYS A 11 3.37 11.31 -0.74
C LYS A 11 2.91 9.86 -0.60
N PHE A 12 3.86 8.94 -0.44
CA PHE A 12 3.54 7.53 -0.25
C PHE A 12 2.63 7.34 0.96
N THR A 13 2.96 7.96 2.08
CA THR A 13 2.17 7.87 3.32
C THR A 13 0.76 8.43 3.12
N LEU A 14 0.64 9.59 2.47
CA LEU A 14 -0.66 10.22 2.22
C LEU A 14 -1.54 9.36 1.31
N PHE A 15 -0.99 8.83 0.23
CA PHE A 15 -1.77 7.96 -0.67
C PHE A 15 -2.12 6.65 0.00
N SER A 16 -1.23 6.07 0.79
CA SER A 16 -1.50 4.84 1.53
C SER A 16 -2.60 5.05 2.58
N ALA A 17 -2.57 6.19 3.28
CA ALA A 17 -3.63 6.54 4.23
C ALA A 17 -4.97 6.74 3.51
N SER A 18 -4.97 7.42 2.36
CA SER A 18 -6.19 7.61 1.57
C SER A 18 -6.74 6.27 1.06
N ALA A 19 -5.87 5.33 0.70
CA ALA A 19 -6.28 3.98 0.31
C ALA A 19 -6.99 3.25 1.46
N GLY A 20 -6.50 3.43 2.69
CA GLY A 20 -7.17 2.91 3.87
C GLY A 20 -8.57 3.47 4.05
N LEU A 21 -8.75 4.77 3.82
CA LEU A 21 -10.07 5.40 3.84
C LEU A 21 -10.99 4.84 2.74
N ILE A 22 -10.46 4.64 1.53
CA ILE A 22 -11.22 4.04 0.44
C ILE A 22 -11.68 2.63 0.81
N GLN A 23 -10.82 1.85 1.46
CA GLN A 23 -11.18 0.51 1.93
C GLN A 23 -12.33 0.57 2.94
N LEU A 24 -12.25 1.45 3.94
CA LEU A 24 -13.29 1.60 4.96
C LEU A 24 -14.62 2.05 4.36
N ILE A 25 -14.58 3.07 3.51
CA ILE A 25 -15.78 3.61 2.87
C ILE A 25 -16.41 2.57 1.95
N SER A 26 -15.61 1.91 1.12
CA SER A 26 -16.12 0.87 0.20
C SER A 26 -16.73 -0.28 0.97
N PHE A 27 -16.07 -0.73 2.04
CA PHE A 27 -16.59 -1.80 2.87
C PHE A 27 -17.93 -1.42 3.49
N ALA A 28 -18.02 -0.22 4.06
CA ALA A 28 -19.25 0.27 4.66
C ALA A 28 -20.39 0.35 3.64
N LEU A 29 -20.10 0.86 2.43
CA LEU A 29 -21.10 0.93 1.36
C LEU A 29 -21.59 -0.46 0.95
N LEU A 30 -20.66 -1.40 0.74
CA LEU A 30 -21.02 -2.75 0.31
C LEU A 30 -21.79 -3.50 1.39
N HIS A 31 -21.37 -3.36 2.64
CA HIS A 31 -21.96 -4.11 3.74
C HIS A 31 -23.26 -3.46 4.25
N ASP A 32 -23.26 -2.15 4.46
CA ASP A 32 -24.34 -1.46 5.17
C ASP A 32 -25.39 -0.87 4.22
N VAL A 33 -24.99 -0.35 3.05
CA VAL A 33 -25.89 0.31 2.10
C VAL A 33 -26.42 -0.68 1.08
N PHE A 34 -25.55 -1.41 0.41
CA PHE A 34 -25.94 -2.44 -0.56
C PHE A 34 -26.35 -3.75 0.08
N LYS A 35 -26.10 -3.89 1.39
CA LYS A 35 -26.53 -5.02 2.21
C LYS A 35 -26.06 -6.38 1.66
N ILE A 36 -24.84 -6.43 1.15
CA ILE A 36 -24.22 -7.68 0.76
C ILE A 36 -23.90 -8.46 2.05
N PRO A 37 -24.51 -9.63 2.26
CA PRO A 37 -24.42 -10.31 3.56
C PRO A 37 -23.06 -10.96 3.83
N ASP A 38 -22.28 -11.26 2.79
CA ASP A 38 -21.00 -11.96 2.95
C ASP A 38 -19.91 -10.96 3.31
N TYR A 39 -19.42 -11.05 4.54
CA TYR A 39 -18.33 -10.21 5.06
C TYR A 39 -17.07 -10.35 4.18
N ASN A 40 -16.72 -11.57 3.81
CA ASN A 40 -15.50 -11.81 3.02
C ASN A 40 -15.59 -11.20 1.63
N ALA A 41 -16.76 -11.23 1.01
CA ALA A 41 -16.98 -10.61 -0.30
C ALA A 41 -16.80 -9.09 -0.22
N CYS A 42 -17.38 -8.45 0.81
CA CYS A 42 -17.22 -7.01 1.04
C CYS A 42 -15.78 -6.65 1.33
N TYR A 43 -15.10 -7.43 2.16
CA TYR A 43 -13.71 -7.21 2.53
C TYR A 43 -12.79 -7.30 1.31
N LEU A 44 -12.92 -8.37 0.52
CA LEU A 44 -12.06 -8.57 -0.65
C LEU A 44 -12.25 -7.48 -1.70
N ARG A 45 -13.50 -7.09 -1.96
CA ARG A 45 -13.78 -6.03 -2.93
C ARG A 45 -13.24 -4.68 -2.48
N SER A 46 -13.42 -4.33 -1.22
CA SER A 46 -12.89 -3.09 -0.67
C SER A 46 -11.36 -3.09 -0.65
N LEU A 47 -10.75 -4.24 -0.35
CA LEU A 47 -9.30 -4.38 -0.37
C LEU A 47 -8.74 -4.21 -1.79
N ILE A 48 -9.38 -4.81 -2.80
CA ILE A 48 -8.97 -4.64 -4.19
C ILE A 48 -9.04 -3.18 -4.62
N LEU A 49 -10.13 -2.49 -4.29
CA LEU A 49 -10.26 -1.06 -4.59
C LEU A 49 -9.14 -0.24 -3.91
N SER A 50 -8.86 -0.54 -2.66
CA SER A 50 -7.80 0.12 -1.90
C SER A 50 -6.42 -0.09 -2.53
N VAL A 51 -6.11 -1.33 -2.91
CA VAL A 51 -4.82 -1.67 -3.54
C VAL A 51 -4.68 -0.97 -4.89
N LEU A 52 -5.73 -0.97 -5.71
CA LEU A 52 -5.71 -0.29 -7.01
C LEU A 52 -5.52 1.22 -6.84
N TRP A 53 -6.21 1.82 -5.87
CA TRP A 53 -6.08 3.24 -5.55
C TRP A 53 -4.65 3.57 -5.13
N ASN A 54 -4.14 2.84 -4.14
CA ASN A 54 -2.79 3.03 -3.61
C ASN A 54 -1.74 2.87 -4.72
N PHE A 55 -1.83 1.79 -5.49
CA PHE A 55 -0.89 1.49 -6.56
C PHE A 55 -0.89 2.60 -7.62
N THR A 56 -2.09 2.97 -8.10
CA THR A 56 -2.23 3.95 -9.18
C THR A 56 -1.64 5.30 -8.80
N PHE A 57 -2.01 5.80 -7.62
CA PHE A 57 -1.56 7.13 -7.20
C PHE A 57 -0.09 7.15 -6.82
N ASN A 58 0.42 6.11 -6.16
CA ASN A 58 1.85 6.08 -5.84
C ASN A 58 2.71 5.92 -7.09
N ARG A 59 2.28 5.09 -8.04
CA ARG A 59 3.00 4.94 -9.30
C ARG A 59 3.08 6.28 -10.03
N ARG A 60 1.98 7.00 -10.12
CA ARG A 60 1.89 8.24 -10.91
C ARG A 60 2.52 9.43 -10.23
N TYR A 61 2.28 9.62 -8.94
CA TYR A 61 2.64 10.85 -8.24
C TYR A 61 3.82 10.71 -7.28
N THR A 62 3.95 9.59 -6.62
CA THR A 62 5.04 9.37 -5.66
C THR A 62 6.33 8.99 -6.37
N PHE A 63 6.28 7.93 -7.15
CA PHE A 63 7.45 7.42 -7.87
C PHE A 63 7.53 7.93 -9.29
N ARG A 64 6.46 8.48 -9.81
CA ARG A 64 6.37 9.08 -11.15
C ARG A 64 6.98 8.18 -12.21
N SER A 65 6.50 6.94 -12.25
CA SER A 65 7.07 5.89 -13.09
C SER A 65 6.24 5.65 -14.35
N ASP A 66 6.91 5.44 -15.48
CA ASP A 66 6.29 4.96 -16.71
C ASP A 66 6.55 3.47 -16.95
N GLY A 67 7.08 2.78 -15.95
CA GLY A 67 7.41 1.36 -16.04
C GLY A 67 6.20 0.47 -16.29
N ASN A 68 6.47 -0.79 -16.59
CA ASN A 68 5.46 -1.79 -16.93
C ASN A 68 4.47 -1.99 -15.77
N VAL A 69 3.19 -1.71 -16.02
CA VAL A 69 2.13 -1.80 -15.01
C VAL A 69 1.93 -3.24 -14.54
N LYS A 70 1.92 -4.20 -15.46
CA LYS A 70 1.71 -5.61 -15.11
C LYS A 70 2.83 -6.14 -14.20
N ARG A 71 4.06 -5.83 -14.55
CA ARG A 71 5.23 -6.21 -13.72
C ARG A 71 5.13 -5.58 -12.34
N ALA A 72 4.82 -4.29 -12.28
CA ALA A 72 4.72 -3.57 -11.02
C ALA A 72 3.62 -4.14 -10.13
N MET A 73 2.44 -4.39 -10.69
CA MET A 73 1.33 -4.98 -9.93
C MET A 73 1.65 -6.38 -9.43
N LEU A 74 2.32 -7.19 -10.26
CA LEU A 74 2.72 -8.55 -9.86
C LEU A 74 3.70 -8.51 -8.70
N LEU A 75 4.68 -7.61 -8.75
CA LEU A 75 5.66 -7.45 -7.67
C LEU A 75 5.00 -6.95 -6.37
N VAL A 76 4.07 -6.01 -6.47
CA VAL A 76 3.32 -5.53 -5.31
C VAL A 76 2.46 -6.64 -4.71
N ALA A 77 1.80 -7.43 -5.55
CA ALA A 77 1.02 -8.57 -5.09
C ALA A 77 1.89 -9.59 -4.37
N LEU A 78 3.07 -9.88 -4.92
CA LEU A 78 4.04 -10.78 -4.29
C LEU A 78 4.48 -10.25 -2.94
N TYR A 79 4.75 -8.94 -2.85
CA TYR A 79 5.08 -8.31 -1.58
C TYR A 79 3.99 -8.55 -0.53
N TYR A 80 2.72 -8.33 -0.89
CA TYR A 80 1.62 -8.51 0.05
C TYR A 80 1.45 -9.97 0.48
N VAL A 81 1.65 -10.92 -0.41
CA VAL A 81 1.61 -12.35 -0.04
C VAL A 81 2.67 -12.66 1.02
N VAL A 82 3.89 -12.21 0.79
CA VAL A 82 4.99 -12.41 1.73
C VAL A 82 4.73 -11.68 3.03
N PHE A 83 4.33 -10.42 2.97
CA PHE A 83 4.09 -9.60 4.15
C PHE A 83 2.96 -10.17 5.01
N ILE A 84 1.83 -10.55 4.40
CA ILE A 84 0.70 -11.11 5.13
C ILE A 84 1.11 -12.39 5.85
N THR A 85 1.85 -13.27 5.17
CA THR A 85 2.33 -14.53 5.77
C THR A 85 3.23 -14.26 6.96
N LEU A 86 4.23 -13.38 6.78
CA LEU A 86 5.17 -13.06 7.85
C LEU A 86 4.49 -12.32 9.01
N SER A 87 3.62 -11.36 8.70
CA SER A 87 2.95 -10.56 9.75
C SER A 87 2.01 -11.41 10.59
N ARG A 88 1.33 -12.37 10.00
CA ARG A 88 0.50 -13.31 10.77
C ARG A 88 1.35 -14.13 11.71
N TRP A 89 2.51 -14.60 11.24
CA TRP A 89 3.42 -15.38 12.07
C TRP A 89 3.92 -14.58 13.28
N TRP A 90 4.52 -13.42 13.05
CA TRP A 90 5.05 -12.65 14.18
C TRP A 90 3.95 -12.09 15.10
N SER A 91 2.78 -11.77 14.54
CA SER A 91 1.64 -11.32 15.36
C SER A 91 1.20 -12.41 16.31
N ALA A 92 1.12 -13.65 15.84
CA ALA A 92 0.77 -14.81 16.70
C ALA A 92 1.80 -15.00 17.82
N GLU A 93 3.10 -14.87 17.50
CA GLU A 93 4.16 -14.98 18.50
C GLU A 93 4.08 -13.86 19.54
N LEU A 94 3.80 -12.63 19.10
CA LEU A 94 3.67 -11.49 20.01
C LEU A 94 2.46 -11.60 20.91
N VAL A 95 1.34 -12.11 20.41
CA VAL A 95 0.16 -12.40 21.22
C VAL A 95 0.49 -13.45 22.28
N ALA A 96 1.24 -14.49 21.90
CA ALA A 96 1.61 -15.57 22.80
C ALA A 96 2.47 -15.09 23.96
N VAL A 97 3.31 -14.05 23.78
CA VAL A 97 4.13 -13.49 24.86
C VAL A 97 3.44 -12.33 25.58
N GLY A 98 2.16 -12.08 25.30
CA GLY A 98 1.36 -11.12 26.05
C GLY A 98 1.38 -9.68 25.56
N VAL A 99 1.84 -9.43 24.33
CA VAL A 99 1.82 -8.07 23.76
C VAL A 99 0.38 -7.68 23.44
N HIS A 100 0.01 -6.43 23.77
CA HIS A 100 -1.33 -5.93 23.55
C HIS A 100 -1.66 -5.81 22.06
N ASP A 101 -2.88 -6.14 21.67
CA ASP A 101 -3.32 -6.17 20.28
C ASP A 101 -3.08 -4.85 19.54
N TRP A 102 -3.35 -3.73 20.20
CA TRP A 102 -3.14 -2.40 19.60
C TRP A 102 -1.68 -2.13 19.27
N LEU A 103 -0.75 -2.58 20.12
CA LEU A 103 0.69 -2.44 19.86
C LEU A 103 1.11 -3.26 18.65
N ILE A 104 0.55 -4.47 18.50
CA ILE A 104 0.81 -5.35 17.35
C ILE A 104 0.31 -4.69 16.07
N GLU A 105 -0.89 -4.10 16.09
CA GLU A 105 -1.46 -3.41 14.93
C GLU A 105 -0.60 -2.22 14.51
N ILE A 106 -0.19 -1.39 15.47
CA ILE A 106 0.68 -0.23 15.18
C ILE A 106 2.01 -0.69 14.62
N LEU A 107 2.62 -1.73 15.20
CA LEU A 107 3.88 -2.28 14.72
C LEU A 107 3.74 -2.80 13.29
N ASN A 108 2.68 -3.57 13.01
CA ASN A 108 2.42 -4.09 11.67
C ASN A 108 2.26 -2.95 10.65
N MET A 109 1.54 -1.89 11.02
CA MET A 109 1.34 -0.75 10.15
C MET A 109 2.66 -0.04 9.84
N LEU A 110 3.49 0.20 10.86
CA LEU A 110 4.79 0.86 10.68
C LEU A 110 5.73 0.03 9.83
N VAL A 111 5.82 -1.28 10.10
CA VAL A 111 6.66 -2.20 9.32
C VAL A 111 6.16 -2.26 7.88
N ASN A 112 4.84 -2.31 7.68
CA ASN A 112 4.26 -2.32 6.35
C ASN A 112 4.61 -1.03 5.58
N PHE A 113 4.43 0.13 6.18
CA PHE A 113 4.75 1.40 5.50
C PHE A 113 6.21 1.47 5.09
N VAL A 114 7.12 1.14 6.00
CA VAL A 114 8.56 1.24 5.72
C VAL A 114 8.99 0.22 4.67
N THR A 115 8.60 -1.04 4.85
CA THR A 115 9.03 -2.12 3.93
C THR A 115 8.37 -1.98 2.57
N GLU A 116 7.09 -1.61 2.50
CA GLU A 116 6.41 -1.40 1.23
C GLU A 116 7.01 -0.24 0.45
N PHE A 117 7.28 0.87 1.12
CA PHE A 117 7.93 2.03 0.49
C PHE A 117 9.29 1.65 -0.09
N LEU A 118 10.12 0.98 0.71
CA LEU A 118 11.45 0.57 0.26
C LEU A 118 11.37 -0.45 -0.87
N PHE A 119 10.44 -1.40 -0.78
CA PHE A 119 10.25 -2.39 -1.84
C PHE A 119 9.80 -1.74 -3.14
N GLN A 120 8.83 -0.83 -3.08
CA GLN A 120 8.37 -0.13 -4.28
C GLN A 120 9.48 0.73 -4.88
N LYS A 121 10.21 1.45 -4.05
CA LYS A 121 11.27 2.35 -4.52
C LYS A 121 12.45 1.59 -5.14
N PHE A 122 12.91 0.51 -4.51
CA PHE A 122 14.14 -0.15 -4.91
C PHE A 122 13.96 -1.43 -5.72
N VAL A 123 12.75 -1.98 -5.77
CA VAL A 123 12.46 -3.21 -6.52
C VAL A 123 11.45 -2.96 -7.63
N VAL A 124 10.26 -2.48 -7.28
CA VAL A 124 9.15 -2.33 -8.23
C VAL A 124 9.47 -1.27 -9.29
N TYR A 125 9.90 -0.10 -8.85
CA TYR A 125 10.15 1.05 -9.73
C TYR A 125 11.62 1.35 -9.95
N ARG A 126 12.47 0.39 -9.62
CA ARG A 126 13.92 0.55 -9.84
C ARG A 126 14.20 0.86 -11.31
N GLY A 127 14.93 1.94 -11.56
CA GLY A 127 15.29 2.37 -12.91
C GLY A 127 14.19 3.14 -13.65
N THR A 128 12.98 3.23 -13.08
CA THR A 128 11.85 3.92 -13.73
C THR A 128 11.28 5.05 -12.87
N ILE A 129 11.94 5.41 -11.78
CA ILE A 129 11.51 6.54 -10.93
C ILE A 129 11.73 7.85 -11.70
N ASP A 130 10.73 8.74 -11.66
CA ASP A 130 10.75 10.04 -12.35
C ASP A 130 10.88 9.91 -13.86
N THR A 131 10.22 8.94 -14.46
CA THR A 131 10.27 8.70 -15.92
C THR A 131 8.95 9.00 -16.63
N ASN A 132 7.87 9.29 -15.91
CA ASN A 132 6.57 9.55 -16.52
C ASN A 132 6.44 11.01 -17.01
N GLU A 133 5.30 11.34 -17.62
CA GLU A 133 5.04 12.67 -18.17
C GLU A 133 5.13 13.79 -17.13
N LEU A 134 4.66 13.52 -15.90
CA LEU A 134 4.70 14.52 -14.83
C LEU A 134 6.13 14.89 -14.47
N ALA A 135 7.01 13.89 -14.39
CA ALA A 135 8.43 14.12 -14.10
C ALA A 135 9.11 14.86 -15.23
N LYS A 136 8.79 14.51 -16.48
CA LYS A 136 9.36 15.18 -17.66
C LYS A 136 8.96 16.64 -17.75
N LYS A 137 7.71 16.97 -17.42
CA LYS A 137 7.24 18.36 -17.38
C LYS A 137 7.98 19.18 -16.32
N GLU A 138 8.24 18.58 -15.16
CA GLU A 138 8.95 19.27 -14.08
C GLU A 138 10.41 19.53 -14.46
N GLN A 139 11.02 18.61 -15.21
CA GLN A 139 12.42 18.72 -15.64
C GLN A 139 12.60 19.63 -16.83
N ALA A 140 11.55 19.90 -17.58
CA ALA A 140 11.58 20.84 -18.70
C ALA A 140 11.51 22.31 -18.20
#